data_c568c7c6afc0a8da48e862c481a123d0
#
_entry.id   c568c7c6afc0a8da48e862c481a123d0
#
_cell.length_a   1.000
_cell.length_b   1.000
_cell.length_c   1.000
_cell.angle_alpha   90.00
_cell.angle_beta   90.00
_cell.angle_gamma   90.00
#
_symmetry.space_group_name_H-M   'P 1'
#
loop_
_entity.id
_entity.type
_entity.pdbx_description
1 polymer ?
#
loop_
_entity_poly.entity_id
_entity_poly.type
_entity_poly.pdbx_seq_one_letter_code
_entity_poly.pdbx_strand_id
1 'polypeptide(L)'
;MRKVITYGTFDLFHQGHYNILKRAKDCGDYLIVGVTGENYDAERGKLSVQDSLSKRIENVKKTGFADQIIVEEYLGQKISDILKYNVDVLVVGSDWKGKFDHLRKYCEVIYLERTKDISSSLLRENILNIYKFGIVSDTLYDNEAVIESKSVSGIHVECVFSEDPDLAKKFAEKYELDKGYNNYDEFLNNVDIVYIKILQDKRADFVRRALKQKKHVVCDVPETLDVEESKELAALAKENGVVLLDNMSTMYLQSFNQLSWITRGNLIGDIVSIKLSISKDTFNSIDDKSIMDVAYYPICVVIKLLGDQYKNCRCKIIRDADDKILYSMITLDYENTIALIELGMDLSVEDGTLITGTEGMIFIPDDWWNLGYFKMKGKSENKFKRYSYNFDGNGFRYMLQFLLQMIKNETVSVPGITNEESTAILSVLNQIDV
;
A
#
# COMPACT_ATOMS: atom_id res chain seq x y z
N MET A 1 25.10 10.56 -35.54
CA MET A 1 23.64 10.62 -35.25
C MET A 1 23.50 10.44 -33.75
N ARG A 2 23.14 11.52 -33.05
CA ARG A 2 22.99 11.53 -31.59
C ARG A 2 21.62 10.97 -31.24
N LYS A 3 21.57 9.84 -30.51
CA LYS A 3 20.36 9.15 -30.15
C LYS A 3 19.89 9.55 -28.75
N VAL A 4 18.64 9.92 -28.64
CA VAL A 4 17.98 10.33 -27.41
C VAL A 4 16.91 9.32 -27.07
N ILE A 5 16.74 9.01 -25.79
CA ILE A 5 15.62 8.20 -25.29
C ILE A 5 14.89 8.95 -24.18
N THR A 6 13.56 8.86 -24.19
CA THR A 6 12.70 9.34 -23.09
C THR A 6 11.63 8.33 -22.78
N TYR A 7 11.13 8.32 -21.54
CA TYR A 7 10.10 7.38 -21.09
C TYR A 7 8.93 8.10 -20.43
N GLY A 8 7.75 7.57 -20.59
CA GLY A 8 6.55 8.08 -19.93
C GLY A 8 5.33 7.19 -20.13
N THR A 9 4.34 7.35 -19.23
CA THR A 9 3.04 6.72 -19.40
C THR A 9 2.26 7.34 -20.55
N PHE A 10 2.37 8.66 -20.76
CA PHE A 10 1.70 9.46 -21.80
C PHE A 10 0.17 9.31 -21.76
N ASP A 11 -0.38 9.10 -20.58
CA ASP A 11 -1.82 8.99 -20.34
C ASP A 11 -2.51 10.35 -20.46
N LEU A 12 -3.75 10.37 -20.99
CA LEU A 12 -4.49 11.61 -21.24
C LEU A 12 -3.59 12.67 -21.92
N PHE A 13 -3.07 12.35 -23.07
CA PHE A 13 -2.02 13.11 -23.76
C PHE A 13 -2.31 14.61 -23.81
N HIS A 14 -1.40 15.43 -23.27
CA HIS A 14 -1.58 16.86 -23.10
C HIS A 14 -0.32 17.65 -23.52
N GLN A 15 -0.43 19.01 -23.46
CA GLN A 15 0.65 19.92 -23.87
C GLN A 15 1.98 19.66 -23.12
N GLY A 16 1.95 19.22 -21.86
CA GLY A 16 3.14 18.84 -21.11
C GLY A 16 3.88 17.65 -21.74
N HIS A 17 3.14 16.64 -22.20
CA HIS A 17 3.71 15.51 -22.93
C HIS A 17 4.27 15.93 -24.29
N TYR A 18 3.55 16.79 -25.00
CA TYR A 18 4.03 17.35 -26.25
C TYR A 18 5.35 18.11 -26.07
N ASN A 19 5.43 18.96 -25.03
CA ASN A 19 6.59 19.78 -24.75
C ASN A 19 7.82 18.94 -24.36
N ILE A 20 7.66 17.89 -23.54
CA ILE A 20 8.79 17.03 -23.18
C ILE A 20 9.30 16.25 -24.39
N LEU A 21 8.41 15.74 -25.26
CA LEU A 21 8.81 15.04 -26.48
C LEU A 21 9.54 15.96 -27.44
N LYS A 22 9.04 17.19 -27.65
CA LYS A 22 9.70 18.20 -28.48
C LYS A 22 11.11 18.52 -27.96
N ARG A 23 11.22 18.85 -26.68
CA ARG A 23 12.50 19.19 -26.04
C ARG A 23 13.46 18.00 -25.98
N ALA A 24 12.96 16.77 -25.86
CA ALA A 24 13.77 15.57 -25.97
C ALA A 24 14.30 15.40 -27.41
N LYS A 25 13.47 15.66 -28.44
CA LYS A 25 13.91 15.64 -29.84
C LYS A 25 14.99 16.68 -30.12
N ASP A 26 14.90 17.86 -29.50
CA ASP A 26 15.89 18.94 -29.65
C ASP A 26 17.27 18.58 -29.04
N CYS A 27 17.35 17.51 -28.22
CA CYS A 27 18.60 17.03 -27.63
C CYS A 27 19.42 16.12 -28.56
N GLY A 28 18.90 15.73 -29.74
CA GLY A 28 19.63 14.89 -30.69
C GLY A 28 18.93 14.66 -32.02
N ASP A 29 19.52 13.82 -32.83
CA ASP A 29 19.08 13.58 -34.22
C ASP A 29 17.96 12.52 -34.28
N TYR A 30 17.96 11.57 -33.34
CA TYR A 30 17.05 10.41 -33.33
C TYR A 30 16.43 10.23 -31.96
N LEU A 31 15.11 10.30 -31.86
CA LEU A 31 14.38 10.16 -30.60
C LEU A 31 13.68 8.81 -30.52
N ILE A 32 14.02 8.05 -29.47
CA ILE A 32 13.33 6.84 -29.06
C ILE A 32 12.39 7.22 -27.91
N VAL A 33 11.13 6.83 -28.01
CA VAL A 33 10.14 7.07 -26.95
C VAL A 33 9.67 5.73 -26.38
N GLY A 34 9.96 5.51 -25.10
CA GLY A 34 9.44 4.36 -24.34
C GLY A 34 8.07 4.70 -23.73
N VAL A 35 7.01 4.03 -24.17
CA VAL A 35 5.68 4.13 -23.58
C VAL A 35 5.51 3.01 -22.57
N THR A 36 5.18 3.33 -21.33
CA THR A 36 5.07 2.33 -20.26
C THR A 36 3.90 1.38 -20.51
N GLY A 37 4.14 0.07 -20.43
CA GLY A 37 3.13 -0.98 -20.60
C GLY A 37 2.11 -1.00 -19.46
N GLU A 38 0.92 -1.54 -19.72
CA GLU A 38 -0.19 -1.55 -18.74
C GLU A 38 0.18 -2.35 -17.48
N ASN A 39 0.79 -3.52 -17.65
CA ASN A 39 1.23 -4.36 -16.52
C ASN A 39 2.31 -3.67 -15.69
N TYR A 40 3.27 -3.01 -16.33
CA TYR A 40 4.35 -2.31 -15.64
C TYR A 40 3.86 -1.01 -14.98
N ASP A 41 2.88 -0.30 -15.58
CA ASP A 41 2.21 0.82 -14.90
C ASP A 41 1.49 0.34 -13.63
N ALA A 42 0.81 -0.83 -13.69
CA ALA A 42 0.16 -1.45 -12.53
C ALA A 42 1.18 -1.86 -11.46
N GLU A 43 2.29 -2.51 -11.82
CA GLU A 43 3.38 -2.87 -10.90
C GLU A 43 4.00 -1.65 -10.21
N ARG A 44 4.03 -0.50 -10.89
CA ARG A 44 4.51 0.79 -10.35
C ARG A 44 3.45 1.57 -9.58
N GLY A 45 2.28 0.99 -9.33
CA GLY A 45 1.19 1.64 -8.60
C GLY A 45 0.45 2.72 -9.39
N LYS A 46 0.56 2.74 -10.73
CA LYS A 46 -0.22 3.61 -11.63
C LYS A 46 -1.43 2.86 -12.18
N LEU A 47 -2.37 2.49 -11.33
CA LEU A 47 -3.56 1.70 -11.72
C LEU A 47 -4.68 2.54 -12.37
N SER A 48 -4.55 3.86 -12.43
CA SER A 48 -5.57 4.77 -12.94
C SER A 48 -5.27 5.33 -14.34
N VAL A 49 -4.51 4.59 -15.14
CA VAL A 49 -4.25 4.95 -16.55
C VAL A 49 -5.57 4.83 -17.31
N GLN A 50 -6.01 5.92 -17.95
CA GLN A 50 -7.30 6.01 -18.64
C GLN A 50 -7.21 5.56 -20.09
N ASP A 51 -6.14 5.95 -20.78
CA ASP A 51 -5.93 5.61 -22.19
C ASP A 51 -5.24 4.24 -22.30
N SER A 52 -5.76 3.36 -23.15
CA SER A 52 -5.09 2.08 -23.46
C SER A 52 -3.68 2.31 -24.02
N LEU A 53 -2.79 1.33 -23.87
CA LEU A 53 -1.43 1.40 -24.38
C LEU A 53 -1.41 1.76 -25.88
N SER A 54 -2.30 1.17 -26.66
CA SER A 54 -2.42 1.46 -28.10
C SER A 54 -2.75 2.92 -28.37
N LYS A 55 -3.68 3.51 -27.62
CA LYS A 55 -4.04 4.93 -27.73
C LYS A 55 -2.91 5.86 -27.32
N ARG A 56 -2.19 5.50 -26.24
CA ARG A 56 -1.03 6.26 -25.76
C ARG A 56 0.10 6.27 -26.80
N ILE A 57 0.38 5.12 -27.41
CA ILE A 57 1.34 5.00 -28.52
C ILE A 57 0.90 5.82 -29.73
N GLU A 58 -0.39 5.76 -30.10
CA GLU A 58 -0.94 6.56 -31.19
C GLU A 58 -0.78 8.06 -30.96
N ASN A 59 -1.05 8.52 -29.74
CA ASN A 59 -0.90 9.92 -29.34
C ASN A 59 0.56 10.39 -29.46
N VAL A 60 1.52 9.58 -28.99
CA VAL A 60 2.96 9.86 -29.15
C VAL A 60 3.32 9.92 -30.65
N LYS A 61 2.87 8.96 -31.43
CA LYS A 61 3.12 8.89 -32.88
C LYS A 61 2.58 10.12 -33.63
N LYS A 62 1.41 10.62 -33.26
CA LYS A 62 0.78 11.82 -33.87
C LYS A 62 1.60 13.11 -33.67
N THR A 63 2.48 13.16 -32.68
CA THR A 63 3.37 14.32 -32.48
C THR A 63 4.41 14.50 -33.58
N GLY A 64 4.79 13.40 -34.25
CA GLY A 64 5.84 13.38 -35.26
C GLY A 64 7.27 13.52 -34.73
N PHE A 65 7.48 13.57 -33.40
CA PHE A 65 8.82 13.73 -32.81
C PHE A 65 9.55 12.40 -32.64
N ALA A 66 8.83 11.31 -32.37
CA ALA A 66 9.41 10.00 -32.15
C ALA A 66 9.82 9.37 -33.48
N ASP A 67 11.12 9.07 -33.61
CA ASP A 67 11.64 8.28 -34.74
C ASP A 67 11.42 6.77 -34.48
N GLN A 68 11.41 6.38 -33.21
CA GLN A 68 11.09 5.00 -32.79
C GLN A 68 10.27 5.03 -31.51
N ILE A 69 9.29 4.13 -31.40
CA ILE A 69 8.50 3.93 -30.20
C ILE A 69 8.73 2.50 -29.71
N ILE A 70 8.99 2.34 -28.43
CA ILE A 70 9.15 1.05 -27.74
C ILE A 70 8.19 0.98 -26.57
N VAL A 71 7.94 -0.21 -26.04
CA VAL A 71 7.15 -0.42 -24.82
C VAL A 71 8.11 -0.70 -23.66
N GLU A 72 7.92 0.00 -22.53
CA GLU A 72 8.62 -0.28 -21.29
C GLU A 72 7.79 -1.26 -20.47
N GLU A 73 8.30 -2.49 -20.27
CA GLU A 73 7.53 -3.60 -19.70
C GLU A 73 8.02 -4.05 -18.32
N TYR A 74 9.25 -3.64 -17.89
CA TYR A 74 9.81 -4.09 -16.62
C TYR A 74 10.83 -3.12 -16.03
N LEU A 75 11.01 -3.23 -14.70
CA LEU A 75 12.00 -2.45 -13.96
C LEU A 75 13.43 -2.78 -14.43
N GLY A 76 14.22 -1.73 -14.73
CA GLY A 76 15.59 -1.87 -15.21
C GLY A 76 15.74 -1.95 -16.72
N GLN A 77 14.65 -2.00 -17.49
CA GLN A 77 14.68 -2.02 -18.96
C GLN A 77 15.46 -0.84 -19.55
N LYS A 78 15.47 0.30 -18.89
CA LYS A 78 16.21 1.50 -19.34
C LYS A 78 17.68 1.22 -19.60
N ILE A 79 18.35 0.41 -18.76
CA ILE A 79 19.77 0.03 -18.96
C ILE A 79 19.90 -0.83 -20.23
N SER A 80 19.02 -1.82 -20.36
CA SER A 80 19.00 -2.71 -21.51
C SER A 80 18.78 -1.94 -22.82
N ASP A 81 17.83 -1.00 -22.82
CA ASP A 81 17.52 -0.19 -23.98
C ASP A 81 18.62 0.80 -24.33
N ILE A 82 19.25 1.46 -23.35
CA ILE A 82 20.39 2.35 -23.56
C ILE A 82 21.51 1.59 -24.28
N LEU A 83 21.85 0.41 -23.81
CA LEU A 83 22.88 -0.43 -24.41
C LEU A 83 22.48 -0.98 -25.78
N LYS A 84 21.26 -1.51 -25.92
CA LYS A 84 20.73 -2.11 -27.13
C LYS A 84 20.66 -1.14 -28.30
N TYR A 85 20.21 0.08 -28.03
CA TYR A 85 20.04 1.09 -29.07
C TYR A 85 21.22 2.04 -29.21
N ASN A 86 22.29 1.88 -28.41
CA ASN A 86 23.43 2.79 -28.31
C ASN A 86 22.96 4.23 -28.12
N VAL A 87 22.28 4.47 -27.01
CA VAL A 87 21.69 5.77 -26.66
C VAL A 87 22.76 6.70 -26.10
N ASP A 88 22.83 7.91 -26.61
CA ASP A 88 23.78 8.94 -26.15
C ASP A 88 23.19 9.75 -24.97
N VAL A 89 21.87 9.97 -24.97
CA VAL A 89 21.19 10.85 -24.01
C VAL A 89 19.89 10.24 -23.51
N LEU A 90 19.73 10.15 -22.19
CA LEU A 90 18.45 9.92 -21.54
C LEU A 90 17.84 11.24 -21.07
N VAL A 91 16.64 11.56 -21.55
CA VAL A 91 15.88 12.74 -21.15
C VAL A 91 14.74 12.35 -20.24
N VAL A 92 14.63 12.99 -19.10
CA VAL A 92 13.53 12.77 -18.11
C VAL A 92 13.05 14.10 -17.52
N GLY A 93 11.84 14.12 -16.98
CA GLY A 93 11.32 15.31 -16.28
C GLY A 93 12.07 15.60 -14.98
N SER A 94 12.05 16.85 -14.53
CA SER A 94 12.70 17.30 -13.28
C SER A 94 12.16 16.64 -12.02
N ASP A 95 10.93 16.10 -12.05
CA ASP A 95 10.32 15.34 -10.97
C ASP A 95 11.15 14.09 -10.57
N TRP A 96 12.02 13.65 -11.48
CA TRP A 96 12.89 12.48 -11.32
C TRP A 96 14.34 12.87 -11.03
N LYS A 97 14.61 14.13 -10.69
CA LYS A 97 15.97 14.63 -10.48
C LYS A 97 16.72 13.79 -9.42
N GLY A 98 17.90 13.29 -9.82
CA GLY A 98 18.75 12.42 -9.00
C GLY A 98 18.42 10.92 -9.09
N LYS A 99 17.19 10.52 -9.39
CA LYS A 99 16.80 9.09 -9.41
C LYS A 99 17.47 8.28 -10.52
N PHE A 100 17.87 8.92 -11.61
CA PHE A 100 18.51 8.28 -12.75
C PHE A 100 20.01 8.61 -12.89
N ASP A 101 20.63 9.24 -11.89
CA ASP A 101 22.05 9.59 -11.94
C ASP A 101 22.97 8.37 -12.04
N HIS A 102 22.53 7.22 -11.56
CA HIS A 102 23.24 5.96 -11.72
C HIS A 102 23.40 5.51 -13.19
N LEU A 103 22.57 6.04 -14.11
CA LEU A 103 22.64 5.78 -15.55
C LEU A 103 23.68 6.63 -16.26
N ARG A 104 24.25 7.67 -15.62
CA ARG A 104 25.31 8.52 -16.19
C ARG A 104 26.58 7.76 -16.61
N LYS A 105 26.78 6.55 -16.07
CA LYS A 105 27.85 5.66 -16.50
C LYS A 105 27.63 5.03 -17.88
N TYR A 106 26.40 5.12 -18.42
CA TYR A 106 26.04 4.54 -19.72
C TYR A 106 25.71 5.59 -20.79
N CYS A 107 25.11 6.73 -20.39
CA CYS A 107 24.73 7.82 -21.30
C CYS A 107 24.66 9.15 -20.53
N GLU A 108 24.57 10.26 -21.23
CA GLU A 108 24.23 11.54 -20.63
C GLU A 108 22.79 11.51 -20.07
N VAL A 109 22.56 12.09 -18.87
CA VAL A 109 21.20 12.19 -18.28
C VAL A 109 20.84 13.66 -18.13
N ILE A 110 19.77 14.06 -18.81
CA ILE A 110 19.25 15.43 -18.82
C ILE A 110 17.89 15.45 -18.13
N TYR A 111 17.74 16.33 -17.11
CA TYR A 111 16.49 16.59 -16.42
C TYR A 111 15.87 17.87 -16.98
N LEU A 112 14.70 17.75 -17.61
CA LEU A 112 13.98 18.88 -18.17
C LEU A 112 13.03 19.49 -17.16
N GLU A 113 13.12 20.79 -16.96
CA GLU A 113 12.16 21.53 -16.12
C GLU A 113 10.73 21.32 -16.59
N ARG A 114 9.83 21.13 -15.62
CA ARG A 114 8.41 20.91 -15.87
C ARG A 114 7.75 22.14 -16.50
N THR A 115 6.87 21.94 -17.47
CA THR A 115 5.99 23.00 -17.96
C THR A 115 5.00 23.34 -16.84
N LYS A 116 5.03 24.59 -16.35
CA LYS A 116 4.11 25.06 -15.31
C LYS A 116 2.65 24.96 -15.80
N ASP A 117 1.76 24.69 -14.86
CA ASP A 117 0.30 24.72 -15.01
C ASP A 117 -0.37 23.67 -15.93
N ILE A 118 0.37 22.64 -16.38
CA ILE A 118 -0.23 21.54 -17.17
C ILE A 118 0.34 20.20 -16.72
N SER A 119 -0.52 19.36 -16.15
CA SER A 119 -0.16 17.98 -15.80
C SER A 119 -1.32 17.02 -16.10
N SER A 120 -0.99 15.73 -16.32
CA SER A 120 -2.01 14.68 -16.40
C SER A 120 -2.88 14.64 -15.13
N SER A 121 -2.34 15.06 -13.99
CA SER A 121 -3.09 15.19 -12.74
C SER A 121 -4.19 16.24 -12.85
N LEU A 122 -3.88 17.47 -13.31
CA LEU A 122 -4.87 18.54 -13.52
C LEU A 122 -5.96 18.16 -14.54
N LEU A 123 -5.60 17.42 -15.59
CA LEU A 123 -6.59 16.94 -16.57
C LEU A 123 -7.46 15.80 -16.00
N ARG A 124 -6.89 14.94 -15.17
CA ARG A 124 -7.65 13.94 -14.44
C ARG A 124 -8.60 14.60 -13.42
N GLU A 125 -8.17 15.67 -12.79
CA GLU A 125 -8.98 16.49 -11.87
C GLU A 125 -10.30 16.95 -12.52
N ASN A 126 -10.26 17.30 -13.79
CA ASN A 126 -11.44 17.72 -14.56
C ASN A 126 -12.30 16.55 -15.08
N ILE A 127 -11.78 15.31 -15.06
CA ILE A 127 -12.46 14.11 -15.59
C ILE A 127 -12.84 13.14 -14.49
N LEU A 128 -12.08 13.11 -13.39
CA LEU A 128 -12.29 12.24 -12.24
C LEU A 128 -12.84 13.05 -11.07
N ASN A 129 -13.82 12.51 -10.36
CA ASN A 129 -14.16 13.01 -9.03
C ASN A 129 -12.92 12.88 -8.14
N ILE A 130 -12.35 14.02 -7.71
CA ILE A 130 -11.27 14.04 -6.74
C ILE A 130 -11.89 13.99 -5.37
N TYR A 131 -11.52 12.96 -4.64
CA TYR A 131 -11.91 12.83 -3.24
C TYR A 131 -10.90 13.57 -2.36
N LYS A 132 -11.43 14.45 -1.52
CA LYS A 132 -10.67 15.16 -0.49
C LYS A 132 -10.34 14.21 0.65
N PHE A 133 -9.05 13.97 0.85
CA PHE A 133 -8.53 13.06 1.85
C PHE A 133 -8.03 13.83 3.06
N GLY A 134 -8.59 13.54 4.22
CA GLY A 134 -8.19 14.13 5.49
C GLY A 134 -7.52 13.10 6.39
N ILE A 135 -6.55 13.55 7.16
CA ILE A 135 -5.79 12.71 8.10
C ILE A 135 -6.13 13.12 9.52
N VAL A 136 -6.44 12.15 10.37
CA VAL A 136 -6.57 12.31 11.82
C VAL A 136 -5.32 11.73 12.45
N SER A 137 -4.51 12.57 13.12
CA SER A 137 -3.22 12.14 13.68
C SER A 137 -2.93 12.82 15.01
N ASP A 138 -2.30 12.09 15.92
CA ASP A 138 -1.75 12.55 17.19
C ASP A 138 -0.22 12.66 17.17
N THR A 139 0.41 12.53 16.01
CA THR A 139 1.87 12.58 15.82
C THR A 139 2.28 13.37 14.57
N LEU A 140 3.50 13.93 14.58
CA LEU A 140 4.10 14.60 13.41
C LEU A 140 4.78 13.63 12.42
N TYR A 141 4.83 12.34 12.72
CA TYR A 141 5.66 11.38 11.97
C TYR A 141 4.90 10.58 10.92
N ASP A 142 3.64 10.90 10.65
CA ASP A 142 2.77 10.21 9.70
C ASP A 142 2.94 10.64 8.23
N ASN A 143 4.19 10.70 7.78
CA ASN A 143 4.48 11.10 6.41
C ASN A 143 4.06 10.07 5.36
N GLU A 144 3.97 8.79 5.71
CA GLU A 144 3.67 7.72 4.76
C GLU A 144 2.30 7.90 4.10
N ALA A 145 1.25 8.16 4.88
CA ALA A 145 -0.10 8.39 4.33
C ALA A 145 -0.12 9.57 3.36
N VAL A 146 0.59 10.67 3.67
CA VAL A 146 0.70 11.83 2.77
C VAL A 146 1.46 11.49 1.49
N ILE A 147 2.61 10.79 1.62
CA ILE A 147 3.46 10.44 0.46
C ILE A 147 2.76 9.44 -0.45
N GLU A 148 2.19 8.39 0.13
CA GLU A 148 1.53 7.32 -0.61
C GLU A 148 0.26 7.83 -1.31
N SER A 149 -0.53 8.68 -0.64
CA SER A 149 -1.74 9.28 -1.22
C SER A 149 -1.45 10.16 -2.42
N LYS A 150 -0.32 10.90 -2.42
CA LYS A 150 0.12 11.72 -3.58
C LYS A 150 0.38 10.86 -4.84
N SER A 151 0.60 9.56 -4.67
CA SER A 151 0.80 8.61 -5.78
C SER A 151 -0.51 8.03 -6.32
N VAL A 152 -1.65 8.34 -5.69
CA VAL A 152 -2.98 7.81 -6.05
C VAL A 152 -3.77 8.88 -6.80
N SER A 153 -4.09 8.61 -8.07
CA SER A 153 -4.93 9.50 -8.86
C SER A 153 -6.39 9.45 -8.39
N GLY A 154 -6.99 10.61 -8.18
CA GLY A 154 -8.37 10.74 -7.68
C GLY A 154 -8.44 10.97 -6.16
N ILE A 155 -7.28 11.14 -5.49
CA ILE A 155 -7.19 11.56 -4.10
C ILE A 155 -6.35 12.84 -4.01
N HIS A 156 -6.82 13.81 -3.25
CA HIS A 156 -6.08 14.99 -2.84
C HIS A 156 -6.03 15.06 -1.31
N VAL A 157 -4.82 15.18 -0.75
CA VAL A 157 -4.66 15.33 0.70
C VAL A 157 -4.96 16.78 1.06
N GLU A 158 -6.13 17.03 1.60
CA GLU A 158 -6.67 18.38 1.84
C GLU A 158 -6.16 18.96 3.17
N CYS A 159 -6.28 18.18 4.26
CA CYS A 159 -6.09 18.71 5.59
C CYS A 159 -5.77 17.62 6.63
N VAL A 160 -5.38 18.08 7.81
CA VAL A 160 -5.17 17.25 8.99
C VAL A 160 -6.05 17.72 10.15
N PHE A 161 -6.49 16.78 10.96
CA PHE A 161 -7.09 17.03 12.27
C PHE A 161 -6.17 16.49 13.37
N SER A 162 -6.04 17.27 14.45
CA SER A 162 -5.50 16.82 15.73
C SER A 162 -6.24 17.51 16.87
N GLU A 163 -6.41 16.82 18.00
CA GLU A 163 -6.92 17.46 19.23
C GLU A 163 -5.97 18.54 19.76
N ASP A 164 -4.66 18.42 19.46
CA ASP A 164 -3.68 19.46 19.73
C ASP A 164 -3.58 20.44 18.54
N PRO A 165 -4.01 21.72 18.72
CA PRO A 165 -3.99 22.72 17.65
C PRO A 165 -2.58 23.05 17.14
N ASP A 166 -1.57 22.99 18.01
CA ASP A 166 -0.17 23.26 17.62
C ASP A 166 0.37 22.12 16.75
N LEU A 167 0.01 20.89 17.08
CA LEU A 167 0.36 19.71 16.28
C LEU A 167 -0.33 19.77 14.92
N ALA A 168 -1.63 20.05 14.87
CA ALA A 168 -2.37 20.19 13.62
C ALA A 168 -1.74 21.24 12.70
N LYS A 169 -1.37 22.40 13.24
CA LYS A 169 -0.71 23.46 12.50
C LYS A 169 0.66 23.04 11.98
N LYS A 170 1.52 22.48 12.84
CA LYS A 170 2.87 22.02 12.46
C LYS A 170 2.83 20.91 11.44
N PHE A 171 1.86 20.00 11.54
CA PHE A 171 1.67 18.92 10.56
C PHE A 171 1.29 19.50 9.18
N ALA A 172 0.30 20.40 9.13
CA ALA A 172 -0.12 21.06 7.91
C ALA A 172 1.04 21.83 7.23
N GLU A 173 1.80 22.59 7.99
CA GLU A 173 2.97 23.31 7.51
C GLU A 173 4.06 22.36 6.98
N LYS A 174 4.37 21.29 7.73
CA LYS A 174 5.41 20.31 7.36
C LYS A 174 5.13 19.58 6.04
N TYR A 175 3.86 19.24 5.81
CA TYR A 175 3.45 18.44 4.65
C TYR A 175 2.78 19.26 3.54
N GLU A 176 2.77 20.60 3.69
CA GLU A 176 2.19 21.54 2.72
C GLU A 176 0.72 21.25 2.45
N LEU A 177 -0.06 20.99 3.52
CA LEU A 177 -1.50 20.80 3.46
C LEU A 177 -2.23 22.13 3.56
N ASP A 178 -3.45 22.21 3.03
CA ASP A 178 -4.21 23.46 3.00
C ASP A 178 -4.54 23.98 4.40
N LYS A 179 -4.87 23.08 5.35
CA LYS A 179 -5.23 23.48 6.72
C LYS A 179 -5.06 22.37 7.77
N GLY A 180 -4.67 22.79 8.99
CA GLY A 180 -4.78 21.98 10.21
C GLY A 180 -6.04 22.37 10.99
N TYR A 181 -6.81 21.39 11.45
CA TYR A 181 -8.03 21.56 12.24
C TYR A 181 -7.85 21.00 13.64
N ASN A 182 -8.50 21.64 14.63
CA ASN A 182 -8.65 21.14 15.99
C ASN A 182 -10.14 20.99 16.40
N ASN A 183 -11.06 21.23 15.46
CA ASN A 183 -12.47 20.89 15.57
C ASN A 183 -12.79 19.81 14.56
N TYR A 184 -13.20 18.62 15.03
CA TYR A 184 -13.42 17.46 14.19
C TYR A 184 -14.61 17.62 13.23
N ASP A 185 -15.69 18.29 13.67
CA ASP A 185 -16.84 18.49 12.81
C ASP A 185 -16.54 19.48 11.66
N GLU A 186 -15.74 20.53 11.94
CA GLU A 186 -15.23 21.41 10.88
C GLU A 186 -14.32 20.66 9.90
N PHE A 187 -13.44 19.80 10.40
CA PHE A 187 -12.58 18.96 9.57
C PHE A 187 -13.41 18.04 8.67
N LEU A 188 -14.41 17.33 9.23
CA LEU A 188 -15.27 16.42 8.48
C LEU A 188 -16.05 17.12 7.35
N ASN A 189 -16.42 18.40 7.53
CA ASN A 189 -17.10 19.16 6.49
C ASN A 189 -16.23 19.43 5.24
N ASN A 190 -14.91 19.24 5.35
CA ASN A 190 -13.95 19.57 4.29
C ASN A 190 -13.32 18.35 3.63
N VAL A 191 -13.73 17.13 3.99
CA VAL A 191 -13.16 15.88 3.46
C VAL A 191 -14.26 14.93 2.98
N ASP A 192 -13.90 14.00 2.11
CA ASP A 192 -14.75 12.92 1.63
C ASP A 192 -14.30 11.58 2.21
N ILE A 193 -12.99 11.41 2.40
CA ILE A 193 -12.34 10.24 2.96
C ILE A 193 -11.51 10.67 4.17
N VAL A 194 -11.61 9.91 5.25
CA VAL A 194 -10.87 10.14 6.50
C VAL A 194 -9.95 8.97 6.78
N TYR A 195 -8.67 9.23 6.97
CA TYR A 195 -7.73 8.26 7.52
C TYR A 195 -7.51 8.53 9.01
N ILE A 196 -7.81 7.55 9.85
CA ILE A 196 -7.74 7.67 11.31
C ILE A 196 -6.52 6.87 11.79
N LYS A 197 -5.52 7.60 12.28
CA LYS A 197 -4.28 7.06 12.85
C LYS A 197 -3.96 7.76 14.17
N ILE A 198 -4.59 7.28 15.22
CA ILE A 198 -4.46 7.77 16.59
C ILE A 198 -4.41 6.59 17.56
N LEU A 199 -4.24 6.87 18.84
CA LEU A 199 -4.30 5.85 19.89
C LEU A 199 -5.60 5.05 19.82
N GLN A 200 -5.50 3.74 20.10
CA GLN A 200 -6.56 2.76 19.87
C GLN A 200 -7.85 3.09 20.66
N ASP A 201 -7.74 3.55 21.88
CA ASP A 201 -8.87 3.86 22.78
C ASP A 201 -9.83 4.95 22.26
N LYS A 202 -9.37 5.77 21.31
CA LYS A 202 -10.17 6.86 20.72
C LYS A 202 -10.70 6.53 19.32
N ARG A 203 -10.16 5.52 18.63
CA ARG A 203 -10.45 5.25 17.21
C ARG A 203 -11.93 5.08 16.92
N ALA A 204 -12.63 4.25 17.71
CA ALA A 204 -14.04 3.94 17.48
C ALA A 204 -14.95 5.18 17.50
N ASP A 205 -14.70 6.16 18.38
CA ASP A 205 -15.51 7.38 18.42
C ASP A 205 -15.30 8.23 17.17
N PHE A 206 -14.05 8.43 16.74
CA PHE A 206 -13.75 9.17 15.52
C PHE A 206 -14.31 8.47 14.27
N VAL A 207 -14.19 7.14 14.18
CA VAL A 207 -14.81 6.33 13.12
C VAL A 207 -16.31 6.55 13.09
N ARG A 208 -17.00 6.38 14.24
CA ARG A 208 -18.46 6.53 14.35
C ARG A 208 -18.93 7.90 13.91
N ARG A 209 -18.24 8.97 14.31
CA ARG A 209 -18.58 10.35 13.94
C ARG A 209 -18.40 10.59 12.45
N ALA A 210 -17.31 10.09 11.83
CA ALA A 210 -17.07 10.18 10.40
C ALA A 210 -18.15 9.44 9.60
N LEU A 211 -18.47 8.19 9.99
CA LEU A 211 -19.52 7.39 9.33
C LEU A 211 -20.89 8.05 9.40
N LYS A 212 -21.27 8.65 10.56
CA LYS A 212 -22.52 9.41 10.71
C LYS A 212 -22.59 10.61 9.78
N GLN A 213 -21.47 11.24 9.47
CA GLN A 213 -21.37 12.34 8.50
C GLN A 213 -21.14 11.85 7.06
N LYS A 214 -21.39 10.55 6.81
CA LYS A 214 -21.29 9.90 5.50
C LYS A 214 -19.91 10.06 4.85
N LYS A 215 -18.84 9.97 5.66
CA LYS A 215 -17.49 9.94 5.15
C LYS A 215 -17.00 8.50 4.99
N HIS A 216 -16.24 8.24 3.94
CA HIS A 216 -15.50 6.98 3.82
C HIS A 216 -14.36 7.00 4.83
N VAL A 217 -14.07 5.88 5.45
CA VAL A 217 -13.08 5.79 6.52
C VAL A 217 -12.06 4.71 6.23
N VAL A 218 -10.80 5.05 6.39
CA VAL A 218 -9.69 4.11 6.57
C VAL A 218 -9.24 4.26 8.02
N CYS A 219 -9.12 3.18 8.77
CA CYS A 219 -8.72 3.22 10.17
C CYS A 219 -7.52 2.31 10.43
N ASP A 220 -6.58 2.77 11.23
CA ASP A 220 -5.56 1.87 11.79
C ASP A 220 -6.22 0.81 12.67
N VAL A 221 -5.61 -0.36 12.72
CA VAL A 221 -6.16 -1.55 13.35
C VAL A 221 -5.57 -1.82 14.73
N PRO A 222 -6.42 -2.35 15.63
CA PRO A 222 -7.87 -2.51 15.52
C PRO A 222 -8.61 -1.17 15.68
N GLU A 223 -9.73 -1.00 14.98
CA GLU A 223 -10.58 0.20 15.14
C GLU A 223 -11.25 0.26 16.52
N THR A 224 -11.52 -0.91 17.09
CA THR A 224 -11.99 -1.14 18.46
C THR A 224 -11.54 -2.51 18.94
N LEU A 225 -11.59 -2.76 20.24
CA LEU A 225 -11.40 -4.10 20.84
C LEU A 225 -12.73 -4.78 21.16
N ASP A 226 -13.85 -4.05 21.07
CA ASP A 226 -15.19 -4.59 21.33
C ASP A 226 -15.81 -5.16 20.04
N VAL A 227 -16.12 -6.45 20.06
CA VAL A 227 -16.71 -7.18 18.92
C VAL A 227 -18.06 -6.61 18.51
N GLU A 228 -18.91 -6.24 19.47
CA GLU A 228 -20.25 -5.71 19.16
C GLU A 228 -20.14 -4.28 18.62
N GLU A 229 -19.23 -3.46 19.17
CA GLU A 229 -18.94 -2.13 18.63
C GLU A 229 -18.41 -2.20 17.18
N SER A 230 -17.52 -3.13 16.88
CA SER A 230 -17.02 -3.34 15.50
C SER A 230 -18.17 -3.67 14.53
N LYS A 231 -19.09 -4.56 14.93
CA LYS A 231 -20.30 -4.88 14.15
C LYS A 231 -21.20 -3.66 13.97
N GLU A 232 -21.38 -2.84 15.01
CA GLU A 232 -22.15 -1.60 14.93
C GLU A 232 -21.53 -0.61 13.95
N LEU A 233 -20.20 -0.43 13.96
CA LEU A 233 -19.50 0.45 13.04
C LEU A 233 -19.63 -0.05 11.58
N ALA A 234 -19.48 -1.34 11.35
CA ALA A 234 -19.68 -1.94 10.03
C ALA A 234 -21.12 -1.78 9.53
N ALA A 235 -22.12 -1.98 10.40
CA ALA A 235 -23.53 -1.76 10.07
C ALA A 235 -23.82 -0.28 9.75
N LEU A 236 -23.24 0.65 10.53
CA LEU A 236 -23.38 2.09 10.32
C LEU A 236 -22.76 2.53 8.99
N ALA A 237 -21.60 1.99 8.61
CA ALA A 237 -20.97 2.25 7.31
C ALA A 237 -21.89 1.81 6.17
N LYS A 238 -22.44 0.59 6.26
CA LYS A 238 -23.39 0.03 5.29
C LYS A 238 -24.67 0.85 5.18
N GLU A 239 -25.26 1.25 6.31
CA GLU A 239 -26.48 2.06 6.37
C GLU A 239 -26.28 3.43 5.68
N ASN A 240 -25.14 4.05 5.88
CA ASN A 240 -24.82 5.35 5.28
C ASN A 240 -24.28 5.26 3.85
N GLY A 241 -24.08 4.06 3.28
CA GLY A 241 -23.55 3.84 1.94
C GLY A 241 -22.10 4.28 1.80
N VAL A 242 -21.31 4.18 2.87
CA VAL A 242 -19.87 4.52 2.89
C VAL A 242 -19.01 3.30 3.18
N VAL A 243 -17.74 3.41 2.86
CA VAL A 243 -16.75 2.35 3.08
C VAL A 243 -16.07 2.59 4.42
N LEU A 244 -16.00 1.56 5.26
CA LEU A 244 -15.09 1.45 6.39
C LEU A 244 -14.03 0.40 6.02
N LEU A 245 -12.74 0.76 6.10
CA LEU A 245 -11.64 -0.08 5.67
C LEU A 245 -10.54 -0.11 6.72
N ASP A 246 -10.11 -1.30 7.09
CA ASP A 246 -8.97 -1.52 7.97
C ASP A 246 -7.66 -1.24 7.23
N ASN A 247 -6.75 -0.51 7.87
CA ASN A 247 -5.40 -0.28 7.34
C ASN A 247 -4.53 -1.55 7.44
N MET A 248 -4.86 -2.54 6.61
CA MET A 248 -4.09 -3.77 6.43
C MET A 248 -3.46 -3.80 5.02
N SER A 249 -2.55 -2.87 4.77
CA SER A 249 -1.93 -2.60 3.46
C SER A 249 -1.36 -3.85 2.79
N THR A 250 -0.79 -4.77 3.56
CA THR A 250 -0.26 -6.07 3.09
C THR A 250 -1.27 -6.86 2.26
N MET A 251 -2.57 -6.81 2.62
CA MET A 251 -3.63 -7.58 1.96
C MET A 251 -3.89 -7.14 0.51
N TYR A 252 -3.47 -5.92 0.16
CA TYR A 252 -3.66 -5.33 -1.16
C TYR A 252 -2.45 -5.51 -2.08
N LEU A 253 -1.36 -6.12 -1.57
CA LEU A 253 -0.18 -6.43 -2.36
C LEU A 253 -0.44 -7.62 -3.29
N GLN A 254 0.07 -7.54 -4.52
CA GLN A 254 0.00 -8.63 -5.49
C GLN A 254 0.65 -9.91 -4.95
N SER A 255 1.73 -9.76 -4.20
CA SER A 255 2.44 -10.86 -3.54
C SER A 255 1.56 -11.60 -2.52
N PHE A 256 0.75 -10.88 -1.73
CA PHE A 256 -0.19 -11.50 -0.78
C PHE A 256 -1.32 -12.24 -1.51
N ASN A 257 -1.84 -11.66 -2.58
CA ASN A 257 -2.83 -12.32 -3.43
C ASN A 257 -2.29 -13.63 -4.01
N GLN A 258 -1.03 -13.61 -4.50
CA GLN A 258 -0.37 -14.81 -5.00
C GLN A 258 -0.14 -15.85 -3.89
N LEU A 259 0.29 -15.42 -2.70
CA LEU A 259 0.43 -16.30 -1.54
C LEU A 259 -0.91 -16.96 -1.18
N SER A 260 -1.98 -16.17 -1.09
CA SER A 260 -3.33 -16.67 -0.82
C SER A 260 -3.82 -17.64 -1.90
N TRP A 261 -3.50 -17.37 -3.17
CA TRP A 261 -3.85 -18.27 -4.26
C TRP A 261 -3.08 -19.61 -4.19
N ILE A 262 -1.79 -19.58 -3.88
CA ILE A 262 -0.96 -20.79 -3.71
C ILE A 262 -1.49 -21.65 -2.56
N THR A 263 -1.80 -21.02 -1.42
CA THR A 263 -2.30 -21.75 -0.23
C THR A 263 -3.69 -22.32 -0.45
N ARG A 264 -4.63 -21.53 -0.97
CA ARG A 264 -6.00 -21.98 -1.28
C ARG A 264 -6.07 -22.93 -2.47
N GLY A 265 -5.14 -22.78 -3.42
CA GLY A 265 -5.01 -23.66 -4.60
C GLY A 265 -4.35 -25.01 -4.30
N ASN A 266 -4.03 -25.29 -3.04
CA ASN A 266 -3.46 -26.55 -2.56
C ASN A 266 -2.10 -26.91 -3.21
N LEU A 267 -1.31 -25.90 -3.63
CA LEU A 267 -0.03 -26.14 -4.32
C LEU A 267 1.05 -26.70 -3.40
N ILE A 268 0.88 -26.54 -2.08
CA ILE A 268 1.75 -27.13 -1.06
C ILE A 268 1.06 -28.27 -0.29
N GLY A 269 -0.08 -28.74 -0.79
CA GLY A 269 -0.96 -29.68 -0.09
C GLY A 269 -1.74 -29.00 1.03
N ASP A 270 -2.38 -29.80 1.90
CA ASP A 270 -3.10 -29.29 3.07
C ASP A 270 -2.14 -28.60 4.02
N ILE A 271 -2.49 -27.42 4.50
CA ILE A 271 -1.67 -26.69 5.46
C ILE A 271 -1.69 -27.42 6.81
N VAL A 272 -0.52 -27.76 7.31
CA VAL A 272 -0.31 -28.42 8.61
C VAL A 272 0.03 -27.40 9.69
N SER A 273 0.86 -26.41 9.35
CA SER A 273 1.20 -25.35 10.29
C SER A 273 1.50 -24.02 9.61
N ILE A 274 1.20 -22.94 10.33
CA ILE A 274 1.68 -21.60 10.02
C ILE A 274 2.43 -21.10 11.27
N LYS A 275 3.67 -20.65 11.10
CA LYS A 275 4.42 -19.92 12.11
C LYS A 275 4.70 -18.50 11.61
N LEU A 276 4.29 -17.51 12.41
CA LEU A 276 4.58 -16.09 12.18
C LEU A 276 5.31 -15.52 13.38
N SER A 277 6.32 -14.72 13.13
CA SER A 277 7.05 -14.00 14.19
C SER A 277 7.17 -12.53 13.81
N ILE A 278 7.03 -11.64 14.79
CA ILE A 278 7.15 -10.20 14.61
C ILE A 278 7.67 -9.53 15.88
N SER A 279 8.58 -8.56 15.72
CA SER A 279 9.06 -7.71 16.80
C SER A 279 8.36 -6.37 16.81
N LYS A 280 8.09 -5.80 17.99
CA LYS A 280 7.55 -4.43 18.14
C LYS A 280 8.44 -3.40 17.46
N ASP A 281 9.76 -3.54 17.56
CA ASP A 281 10.76 -2.65 16.96
C ASP A 281 10.61 -2.52 15.44
N THR A 282 10.02 -3.50 14.81
CA THR A 282 9.73 -3.52 13.38
C THR A 282 8.78 -2.40 12.95
N PHE A 283 7.88 -1.98 13.82
CA PHE A 283 6.96 -0.88 13.57
C PHE A 283 7.54 0.49 13.94
N ASN A 284 8.77 0.75 13.65
CA ASN A 284 9.66 1.92 13.85
C ASN A 284 9.06 3.32 14.15
N SER A 285 7.81 3.48 14.50
CA SER A 285 7.18 4.79 14.53
C SER A 285 6.48 5.20 15.83
N ILE A 286 6.25 4.28 16.79
CA ILE A 286 5.50 4.68 18.00
C ILE A 286 5.98 3.84 19.20
N ASP A 287 6.63 4.48 20.17
CA ASP A 287 6.98 3.89 21.47
C ASP A 287 5.73 3.35 22.24
N ASP A 288 4.53 3.82 21.86
CA ASP A 288 3.27 3.56 22.56
C ASP A 288 2.37 2.48 21.93
N LYS A 289 2.86 1.70 20.93
CA LYS A 289 2.03 0.58 20.41
C LYS A 289 1.79 -0.49 21.47
N SER A 290 0.52 -0.78 21.68
CA SER A 290 0.09 -1.86 22.56
C SER A 290 0.34 -3.22 21.93
N ILE A 291 0.36 -4.28 22.75
CA ILE A 291 0.41 -5.65 22.23
C ILE A 291 -0.76 -5.95 21.28
N MET A 292 -1.92 -5.31 21.47
CA MET A 292 -3.10 -5.47 20.63
C MET A 292 -2.87 -4.94 19.21
N ASP A 293 -2.22 -3.76 19.08
CA ASP A 293 -1.85 -3.19 17.79
C ASP A 293 -0.87 -4.10 17.02
N VAL A 294 0.12 -4.68 17.73
CA VAL A 294 1.13 -5.57 17.11
C VAL A 294 0.54 -6.93 16.75
N ALA A 295 -0.29 -7.50 17.63
CA ALA A 295 -0.87 -8.83 17.46
C ALA A 295 -1.91 -8.89 16.34
N TYR A 296 -2.61 -7.79 16.07
CA TYR A 296 -3.64 -7.74 15.03
C TYR A 296 -3.12 -8.21 13.66
N TYR A 297 -1.94 -7.74 13.27
CA TYR A 297 -1.35 -8.02 11.95
C TYR A 297 -1.15 -9.53 11.68
N PRO A 298 -0.41 -10.28 12.49
CA PRO A 298 -0.19 -11.71 12.26
C PRO A 298 -1.47 -12.54 12.48
N ILE A 299 -2.35 -12.16 13.43
CA ILE A 299 -3.65 -12.82 13.61
C ILE A 299 -4.48 -12.68 12.33
N CYS A 300 -4.55 -11.47 11.78
CA CYS A 300 -5.28 -11.21 10.55
C CYS A 300 -4.76 -12.07 9.39
N VAL A 301 -3.43 -12.18 9.20
CA VAL A 301 -2.85 -13.04 8.16
C VAL A 301 -3.22 -14.51 8.35
N VAL A 302 -3.17 -15.02 9.58
CA VAL A 302 -3.57 -16.41 9.89
C VAL A 302 -5.04 -16.64 9.54
N ILE A 303 -5.95 -15.75 10.00
CA ILE A 303 -7.38 -15.84 9.71
C ILE A 303 -7.65 -15.74 8.19
N LYS A 304 -6.93 -14.87 7.47
CA LYS A 304 -7.06 -14.77 6.00
C LYS A 304 -6.63 -16.05 5.28
N LEU A 305 -5.62 -16.75 5.76
CA LEU A 305 -5.09 -17.95 5.10
C LEU A 305 -5.85 -19.23 5.51
N LEU A 306 -6.26 -19.35 6.77
CA LEU A 306 -6.88 -20.56 7.33
C LEU A 306 -8.40 -20.44 7.56
N GLY A 307 -8.94 -19.23 7.52
CA GLY A 307 -10.34 -18.96 7.86
C GLY A 307 -10.56 -18.68 9.35
N ASP A 308 -11.80 -18.33 9.69
CA ASP A 308 -12.25 -17.90 11.02
C ASP A 308 -12.67 -19.08 11.96
N GLN A 309 -12.65 -20.32 11.47
CA GLN A 309 -13.16 -21.51 12.17
C GLN A 309 -12.09 -22.22 13.01
N TYR A 310 -11.30 -21.49 13.82
CA TYR A 310 -10.40 -22.12 14.79
C TYR A 310 -11.19 -22.72 15.96
N LYS A 311 -10.72 -23.85 16.49
CA LYS A 311 -11.38 -24.59 17.57
C LYS A 311 -10.97 -24.11 18.97
N ASN A 312 -9.72 -23.65 19.10
CA ASN A 312 -9.15 -23.24 20.38
C ASN A 312 -8.11 -22.15 20.16
N CYS A 313 -8.03 -21.23 21.11
CA CYS A 313 -6.98 -20.22 21.17
C CYS A 313 -6.30 -20.29 22.54
N ARG A 314 -4.97 -20.20 22.54
CA ARG A 314 -4.18 -20.13 23.77
C ARG A 314 -3.17 -19.02 23.64
N CYS A 315 -3.11 -18.16 24.64
CA CYS A 315 -2.11 -17.11 24.72
C CYS A 315 -1.22 -17.33 25.94
N LYS A 316 0.08 -17.13 25.77
CA LYS A 316 1.04 -17.09 26.88
C LYS A 316 1.88 -15.83 26.79
N ILE A 317 1.84 -15.02 27.86
CA ILE A 317 2.62 -13.81 28.00
C ILE A 317 3.79 -14.06 28.95
N ILE A 318 4.94 -13.53 28.63
CA ILE A 318 6.12 -13.47 29.50
C ILE A 318 6.37 -12.00 29.81
N ARG A 319 6.49 -11.69 31.11
CA ARG A 319 6.72 -10.34 31.65
C ARG A 319 8.06 -10.27 32.37
N ASP A 320 8.62 -9.08 32.49
CA ASP A 320 9.78 -8.80 33.33
C ASP A 320 9.37 -8.57 34.81
N ALA A 321 10.34 -8.16 35.63
CA ALA A 321 10.14 -7.90 37.04
C ALA A 321 9.27 -6.66 37.33
N ASP A 322 9.14 -5.76 36.35
CA ASP A 322 8.34 -4.53 36.42
C ASP A 322 6.96 -4.71 35.76
N ASP A 323 6.57 -5.98 35.48
CA ASP A 323 5.30 -6.37 34.85
C ASP A 323 5.15 -5.94 33.38
N LYS A 324 6.24 -5.53 32.71
CA LYS A 324 6.26 -5.18 31.32
C LYS A 324 6.26 -6.43 30.44
N ILE A 325 5.44 -6.43 29.37
CA ILE A 325 5.39 -7.56 28.43
C ILE A 325 6.69 -7.61 27.62
N LEU A 326 7.43 -8.71 27.76
CA LEU A 326 8.63 -8.98 26.97
C LEU A 326 8.31 -9.74 25.69
N TYR A 327 7.43 -10.75 25.80
CA TYR A 327 7.14 -11.69 24.74
C TYR A 327 5.75 -12.27 24.89
N SER A 328 5.12 -12.60 23.78
CA SER A 328 3.87 -13.34 23.76
C SER A 328 3.90 -14.42 22.70
N MET A 329 3.26 -15.56 22.99
CA MET A 329 2.99 -16.62 22.04
C MET A 329 1.50 -16.90 22.00
N ILE A 330 0.90 -16.78 20.81
CA ILE A 330 -0.49 -17.10 20.55
C ILE A 330 -0.54 -18.36 19.69
N THR A 331 -1.38 -19.31 20.08
CA THR A 331 -1.60 -20.56 19.34
C THR A 331 -3.07 -20.67 18.97
N LEU A 332 -3.37 -20.87 17.68
CA LEU A 332 -4.70 -21.16 17.17
C LEU A 332 -4.74 -22.62 16.68
N ASP A 333 -5.59 -23.43 17.28
CA ASP A 333 -5.79 -24.83 16.91
C ASP A 333 -6.99 -24.92 15.94
N TYR A 334 -6.75 -25.35 14.72
CA TYR A 334 -7.76 -25.76 13.75
C TYR A 334 -7.94 -27.29 13.77
N GLU A 335 -8.80 -27.85 12.93
CA GLU A 335 -9.04 -29.29 12.91
C GLU A 335 -7.78 -30.12 12.62
N ASN A 336 -7.02 -29.73 11.58
CA ASN A 336 -5.82 -30.44 11.14
C ASN A 336 -4.62 -29.49 11.00
N THR A 337 -4.73 -28.25 11.48
CA THR A 337 -3.72 -27.22 11.32
C THR A 337 -3.49 -26.49 12.63
N ILE A 338 -2.27 -26.10 12.89
CA ILE A 338 -1.89 -25.25 14.02
C ILE A 338 -1.25 -23.96 13.51
N ALA A 339 -1.67 -22.82 14.04
CA ALA A 339 -1.00 -21.56 13.83
C ALA A 339 -0.29 -21.12 15.12
N LEU A 340 0.95 -20.68 14.97
CA LEU A 340 1.82 -20.17 16.02
C LEU A 340 2.21 -18.74 15.69
N ILE A 341 1.92 -17.80 16.58
CA ILE A 341 2.25 -16.39 16.44
C ILE A 341 3.17 -16.00 17.59
N GLU A 342 4.35 -15.51 17.28
CA GLU A 342 5.33 -15.03 18.26
C GLU A 342 5.45 -13.51 18.16
N LEU A 343 5.29 -12.83 19.30
CA LEU A 343 5.38 -11.38 19.41
C LEU A 343 6.53 -11.01 20.35
N GLY A 344 7.58 -10.39 19.84
CA GLY A 344 8.62 -9.73 20.62
C GLY A 344 8.20 -8.32 20.97
N MET A 345 7.85 -8.03 22.23
CA MET A 345 7.42 -6.70 22.67
C MET A 345 8.59 -5.84 23.18
N ASP A 346 9.51 -6.47 23.89
CA ASP A 346 10.77 -5.87 24.39
C ASP A 346 11.94 -6.86 24.21
N LEU A 347 11.78 -7.77 23.26
CA LEU A 347 12.80 -8.73 22.83
C LEU A 347 12.78 -8.78 21.31
N SER A 348 13.96 -8.77 20.71
CA SER A 348 14.09 -9.04 19.28
C SER A 348 13.81 -10.51 19.01
N VAL A 349 12.83 -10.79 18.16
CA VAL A 349 12.59 -12.11 17.57
C VAL A 349 12.95 -12.03 16.09
N GLU A 350 13.35 -13.16 15.49
CA GLU A 350 13.58 -13.19 14.05
C GLU A 350 12.22 -13.08 13.32
N ASP A 351 11.99 -11.96 12.65
CA ASP A 351 10.78 -11.74 11.89
C ASP A 351 10.70 -12.73 10.73
N GLY A 352 9.53 -13.27 10.46
CA GLY A 352 9.35 -14.18 9.34
C GLY A 352 8.08 -15.01 9.41
N THR A 353 7.80 -15.68 8.30
CA THR A 353 6.66 -16.60 8.20
C THR A 353 7.07 -17.92 7.57
N LEU A 354 6.67 -19.00 8.19
CA LEU A 354 6.81 -20.37 7.66
C LEU A 354 5.45 -21.02 7.54
N ILE A 355 5.05 -21.40 6.33
CA ILE A 355 3.83 -22.15 6.06
C ILE A 355 4.25 -23.56 5.64
N THR A 356 3.83 -24.57 6.37
CA THR A 356 4.14 -25.97 6.09
C THR A 356 2.88 -26.70 5.66
N GLY A 357 2.92 -27.29 4.49
CA GLY A 357 1.87 -28.15 3.97
C GLY A 357 2.33 -29.60 3.80
N THR A 358 1.39 -30.50 3.46
CA THR A 358 1.67 -31.93 3.28
C THR A 358 2.56 -32.23 2.07
N GLU A 359 2.54 -31.34 1.07
CA GLU A 359 3.28 -31.50 -0.21
C GLU A 359 4.33 -30.42 -0.44
N GLY A 360 4.54 -29.49 0.48
CA GLY A 360 5.55 -28.45 0.34
C GLY A 360 5.55 -27.45 1.47
N MET A 361 6.35 -26.40 1.32
CA MET A 361 6.47 -25.34 2.31
C MET A 361 6.70 -23.99 1.62
N ILE A 362 6.27 -22.93 2.29
CA ILE A 362 6.54 -21.54 1.89
C ILE A 362 7.30 -20.88 3.03
N PHE A 363 8.37 -20.17 2.69
CA PHE A 363 9.14 -19.36 3.61
C PHE A 363 9.13 -17.91 3.13
N ILE A 364 8.65 -17.02 4.00
CA ILE A 364 8.69 -15.57 3.84
C ILE A 364 9.70 -15.07 4.87
N PRO A 365 10.85 -14.53 4.45
CA PRO A 365 11.83 -13.98 5.39
C PRO A 365 11.34 -12.66 5.99
N ASP A 366 12.24 -11.92 6.60
CA ASP A 366 12.01 -10.62 7.21
C ASP A 366 11.08 -9.72 6.40
N ASP A 367 10.43 -8.77 7.04
CA ASP A 367 9.48 -7.84 6.42
C ASP A 367 8.28 -8.54 5.74
N TRP A 368 7.77 -9.62 6.34
CA TRP A 368 6.66 -10.38 5.77
C TRP A 368 5.39 -9.53 5.51
N TRP A 369 5.21 -8.43 6.21
CA TRP A 369 4.11 -7.47 5.97
C TRP A 369 4.30 -6.66 4.68
N ASN A 370 5.55 -6.42 4.24
CA ASN A 370 5.85 -5.82 2.93
C ASN A 370 5.86 -6.86 1.81
N LEU A 371 6.03 -8.13 2.13
CA LEU A 371 5.97 -9.29 1.24
C LEU A 371 6.61 -9.05 -0.16
N GLY A 372 7.81 -8.48 -0.19
CA GLY A 372 8.55 -8.24 -1.45
C GLY A 372 8.93 -9.53 -2.17
N TYR A 373 9.08 -10.63 -1.43
CA TYR A 373 9.28 -11.96 -2.01
C TYR A 373 8.97 -13.07 -1.00
N PHE A 374 8.71 -14.25 -1.52
CA PHE A 374 8.69 -15.49 -0.74
C PHE A 374 9.35 -16.63 -1.51
N LYS A 375 9.69 -17.69 -0.81
CA LYS A 375 10.29 -18.90 -1.36
C LYS A 375 9.35 -20.06 -1.13
N MET A 376 9.12 -20.88 -2.15
CA MET A 376 8.33 -22.10 -2.07
C MET A 376 9.18 -23.29 -2.47
N LYS A 377 8.97 -24.42 -1.81
CA LYS A 377 9.64 -25.69 -2.12
C LYS A 377 8.63 -26.84 -1.98
N GLY A 378 8.50 -27.65 -3.03
CA GLY A 378 7.75 -28.89 -2.97
C GLY A 378 8.47 -29.96 -2.19
N LYS A 379 7.74 -30.98 -1.69
CA LYS A 379 8.26 -32.07 -0.86
C LYS A 379 9.38 -32.88 -1.54
N SER A 380 9.28 -33.08 -2.84
CA SER A 380 10.29 -33.78 -3.64
C SER A 380 11.36 -32.88 -4.24
N GLU A 381 11.27 -31.58 -4.05
CA GLU A 381 12.20 -30.61 -4.62
C GLU A 381 13.38 -30.36 -3.68
N ASN A 382 14.60 -30.25 -4.21
CA ASN A 382 15.80 -29.96 -3.45
C ASN A 382 16.12 -28.46 -3.33
N LYS A 383 15.43 -27.62 -4.12
CA LYS A 383 15.69 -26.17 -4.19
C LYS A 383 14.40 -25.39 -3.99
N PHE A 384 14.53 -24.23 -3.35
CA PHE A 384 13.45 -23.26 -3.28
C PHE A 384 13.30 -22.52 -4.60
N LYS A 385 12.07 -22.37 -5.07
CA LYS A 385 11.67 -21.43 -6.10
C LYS A 385 11.33 -20.10 -5.43
N ARG A 386 11.89 -19.00 -5.93
CA ARG A 386 11.63 -17.66 -5.42
C ARG A 386 10.56 -16.99 -6.26
N TYR A 387 9.59 -16.37 -5.59
CA TYR A 387 8.57 -15.50 -6.16
C TYR A 387 8.87 -14.08 -5.67
N SER A 388 9.26 -13.19 -6.57
CA SER A 388 9.64 -11.82 -6.25
C SER A 388 8.68 -10.86 -6.93
N TYR A 389 8.33 -9.80 -6.21
CA TYR A 389 7.41 -8.76 -6.65
C TYR A 389 8.09 -7.40 -6.46
N ASN A 390 7.92 -6.54 -7.45
CA ASN A 390 8.37 -5.17 -7.38
C ASN A 390 7.14 -4.28 -7.26
N PHE A 391 7.04 -3.57 -6.16
CA PHE A 391 6.03 -2.55 -5.94
C PHE A 391 6.67 -1.32 -5.29
N ASP A 392 6.07 -0.16 -5.50
CA ASP A 392 6.51 1.08 -4.87
C ASP A 392 5.74 1.28 -3.55
N GLY A 393 6.43 1.81 -2.54
CA GLY A 393 5.82 2.12 -1.23
C GLY A 393 5.62 0.89 -0.35
N ASN A 394 4.70 0.99 0.62
CA ASN A 394 4.46 0.00 1.66
C ASN A 394 3.10 -0.70 1.56
N GLY A 395 2.40 -0.58 0.43
CA GLY A 395 1.07 -1.16 0.23
C GLY A 395 -0.09 -0.16 0.40
N PHE A 396 0.08 0.94 1.13
CA PHE A 396 -0.99 1.90 1.43
C PHE A 396 -1.63 2.50 0.17
N ARG A 397 -0.83 2.85 -0.85
CA ARG A 397 -1.34 3.35 -2.14
C ARG A 397 -2.24 2.35 -2.86
N TYR A 398 -1.96 1.05 -2.77
CA TYR A 398 -2.77 0.00 -3.39
C TYR A 398 -4.10 -0.16 -2.66
N MET A 399 -4.08 -0.07 -1.33
CA MET A 399 -5.29 -0.03 -0.52
C MET A 399 -6.18 1.18 -0.87
N LEU A 400 -5.61 2.38 -0.99
CA LEU A 400 -6.36 3.58 -1.39
C LEU A 400 -6.94 3.47 -2.80
N GLN A 401 -6.22 2.88 -3.74
CA GLN A 401 -6.75 2.62 -5.09
C GLN A 401 -7.94 1.68 -5.05
N PHE A 402 -7.83 0.64 -4.23
CA PHE A 402 -8.91 -0.31 -4.00
C PHE A 402 -10.13 0.38 -3.36
N LEU A 403 -9.91 1.22 -2.35
CA LEU A 403 -10.95 2.07 -1.76
C LEU A 403 -11.69 2.90 -2.83
N LEU A 404 -10.95 3.55 -3.73
CA LEU A 404 -11.56 4.31 -4.82
C LEU A 404 -12.38 3.45 -5.79
N GLN A 405 -11.94 2.22 -6.05
CA GLN A 405 -12.74 1.27 -6.87
C GLN A 405 -14.04 0.90 -6.16
N MET A 406 -14.00 0.64 -4.85
CA MET A 406 -15.19 0.37 -4.06
C MET A 406 -16.17 1.55 -4.09
N ILE A 407 -15.68 2.76 -3.88
CA ILE A 407 -16.50 3.98 -3.90
C ILE A 407 -17.16 4.17 -5.29
N LYS A 408 -16.40 3.98 -6.37
CA LYS A 408 -16.91 4.15 -7.75
C LYS A 408 -17.93 3.09 -8.16
N ASN A 409 -17.80 1.89 -7.66
CA ASN A 409 -18.67 0.78 -8.00
C ASN A 409 -19.86 0.65 -7.01
N GLU A 410 -19.99 1.59 -6.06
CA GLU A 410 -20.97 1.56 -4.99
C GLU A 410 -20.99 0.23 -4.20
N THR A 411 -19.86 -0.50 -4.23
CA THR A 411 -19.71 -1.75 -3.51
C THR A 411 -19.27 -1.45 -2.09
N VAL A 412 -20.03 -1.93 -1.12
CA VAL A 412 -19.73 -1.81 0.32
C VAL A 412 -19.13 -3.11 0.88
N SER A 413 -18.97 -4.14 0.05
CA SER A 413 -18.32 -5.39 0.49
C SER A 413 -16.81 -5.25 0.38
N VAL A 414 -16.14 -5.44 1.50
CA VAL A 414 -14.68 -5.34 1.61
C VAL A 414 -14.03 -6.63 1.12
N PRO A 415 -13.21 -6.64 0.06
CA PRO A 415 -12.42 -7.82 -0.29
C PRO A 415 -11.25 -8.04 0.69
N GLY A 416 -11.01 -7.11 1.59
CA GLY A 416 -10.00 -7.23 2.64
C GLY A 416 -10.44 -8.22 3.73
N ILE A 417 -11.01 -7.71 4.80
CA ILE A 417 -11.42 -8.48 5.99
C ILE A 417 -12.96 -8.49 6.03
N THR A 418 -13.58 -9.66 6.15
CA THR A 418 -15.04 -9.77 6.32
C THR A 418 -15.44 -9.50 7.77
N ASN A 419 -16.73 -9.27 8.04
CA ASN A 419 -17.22 -9.09 9.41
C ASN A 419 -16.98 -10.34 10.28
N GLU A 420 -17.07 -11.53 9.69
CA GLU A 420 -16.79 -12.80 10.37
C GLU A 420 -15.31 -12.91 10.71
N GLU A 421 -14.43 -12.56 9.78
CA GLU A 421 -12.99 -12.53 9.99
C GLU A 421 -12.59 -11.48 11.05
N SER A 422 -13.17 -10.26 10.99
CA SER A 422 -12.95 -9.22 12.01
C SER A 422 -13.38 -9.70 13.39
N THR A 423 -14.58 -10.30 13.48
CA THR A 423 -15.06 -10.91 14.73
C THR A 423 -14.09 -11.96 15.28
N ALA A 424 -13.57 -12.83 14.41
CA ALA A 424 -12.60 -13.86 14.82
C ALA A 424 -11.28 -13.24 15.29
N ILE A 425 -10.76 -12.24 14.60
CA ILE A 425 -9.53 -11.52 14.98
C ILE A 425 -9.69 -10.89 16.36
N LEU A 426 -10.77 -10.12 16.57
CA LEU A 426 -11.05 -9.47 17.85
C LEU A 426 -11.26 -10.49 18.98
N SER A 427 -11.90 -11.63 18.68
CA SER A 427 -12.07 -12.71 19.65
C SER A 427 -10.73 -13.33 20.08
N VAL A 428 -9.76 -13.40 19.20
CA VAL A 428 -8.39 -13.83 19.54
C VAL A 428 -7.68 -12.77 20.36
N LEU A 429 -7.76 -11.49 19.97
CA LEU A 429 -7.16 -10.37 20.72
C LEU A 429 -7.68 -10.32 22.14
N ASN A 430 -8.99 -10.48 22.35
CA ASN A 430 -9.61 -10.47 23.69
C ASN A 430 -9.22 -11.65 24.59
N GLN A 431 -8.48 -12.65 24.06
CA GLN A 431 -7.89 -13.72 24.85
C GLN A 431 -6.45 -13.43 25.26
N ILE A 432 -5.89 -12.32 24.80
CA ILE A 432 -4.60 -11.81 25.26
C ILE A 432 -4.85 -11.13 26.62
N ASP A 433 -4.48 -11.82 27.67
CA ASP A 433 -4.65 -11.34 29.05
C ASP A 433 -3.57 -10.29 29.36
N VAL A 434 -3.94 -9.01 29.28
CA VAL A 434 -3.03 -7.84 29.43
C VAL A 434 -3.13 -7.27 30.83
#